data_138959a6a65bb7636336c272323b0eaf
#
_entry.id   138959a6a65bb7636336c272323b0eaf
#
_cell.length_a   1.000
_cell.length_b   1.000
_cell.length_c   1.000
_cell.angle_alpha   90.00
_cell.angle_beta   90.00
_cell.angle_gamma   90.00
#
_symmetry.space_group_name_H-M   'P 1'
#
loop_
_entity.id
_entity.type
_entity.pdbx_description
1 polymer ?
#
loop_
_entity_poly.entity_id
_entity_poly.type
_entity_poly.pdbx_seq_one_letter_code
_entity_poly.pdbx_strand_id
1 'polypeptide(L)'
;LLNSYLPHYLVKITKDMNTKVIHMSTDCVFAGNDGPYYEDSFPNGITFYDRSKAMGEINNDKDLTFRNSIIGPDIKESGIGLFNWFMAQEGPIGGFTGAIWTGVTTYTLAKAMDSALKENLTGLYNLVNNESINKFALCSLFNKYFRNGEIEITPNDKLQLDKSLRRKRNDFSFV
;
A
#
# COMPACT_ATOMS: atom_id res chain seq x y z
N LEU A 1 6.67 1.32 18.86
CA LEU A 1 6.80 2.78 19.01
C LEU A 1 6.61 3.52 17.68
N LEU A 2 7.41 3.21 16.64
CA LEU A 2 7.40 3.99 15.38
C LEU A 2 6.09 3.90 14.60
N ASN A 3 5.48 2.72 14.52
CA ASN A 3 4.26 2.52 13.74
C ASN A 3 2.97 3.00 14.42
N SER A 4 2.95 3.08 15.75
CA SER A 4 1.74 3.37 16.52
C SER A 4 1.83 4.65 17.34
N TYR A 5 2.79 4.78 18.24
CA TYR A 5 2.89 5.94 19.12
C TYR A 5 3.38 7.21 18.41
N LEU A 6 4.43 7.09 17.58
CA LEU A 6 5.07 8.24 16.94
C LEU A 6 4.11 9.07 16.08
N PRO A 7 3.23 8.50 15.22
CA PRO A 7 2.28 9.31 14.45
C PRO A 7 1.40 10.18 15.33
N HIS A 8 0.82 9.62 16.40
CA HIS A 8 -0.03 10.38 17.33
C HIS A 8 0.76 11.41 18.15
N TYR A 9 2.00 11.09 18.51
CA TYR A 9 2.87 12.04 19.19
C TYR A 9 3.18 13.25 18.30
N LEU A 10 3.49 13.01 17.02
CA LEU A 10 3.69 14.10 16.04
C LEU A 10 2.44 14.96 15.88
N VAL A 11 1.26 14.36 15.75
CA VAL A 11 -0.02 15.09 15.72
C VAL A 11 -0.18 15.96 16.95
N LYS A 12 0.12 15.43 18.15
CA LYS A 12 0.01 16.17 19.42
C LYS A 12 0.92 17.40 19.46
N ILE A 13 2.20 17.24 19.11
CA ILE A 13 3.16 18.35 19.23
C ILE A 13 3.00 19.40 18.11
N THR A 14 2.41 19.02 16.97
CA THR A 14 2.15 19.94 15.85
C THR A 14 0.73 20.52 15.85
N LYS A 15 -0.08 20.22 16.89
CA LYS A 15 -1.51 20.57 16.93
C LYS A 15 -1.77 22.05 16.63
N ASP A 16 -1.01 22.95 17.25
CA ASP A 16 -1.17 24.40 17.13
C ASP A 16 -0.16 25.04 16.14
N MET A 17 0.48 24.21 15.32
CA MET A 17 1.45 24.64 14.31
C MET A 17 0.83 24.58 12.91
N ASN A 18 1.33 25.42 12.00
CA ASN A 18 1.05 25.30 10.56
C ASN A 18 1.88 24.18 9.93
N THR A 19 1.78 22.98 10.49
CA THR A 19 2.50 21.79 10.09
C THR A 19 1.52 20.64 9.97
N LYS A 20 1.48 19.98 8.84
CA LYS A 20 0.65 18.80 8.56
C LYS A 20 1.46 17.51 8.69
N VAL A 21 0.93 16.52 9.38
CA VAL A 21 1.47 15.16 9.41
C VAL A 21 0.80 14.35 8.30
N ILE A 22 1.61 13.75 7.42
CA ILE A 22 1.14 12.77 6.44
C ILE A 22 1.68 11.41 6.85
N HIS A 23 0.78 10.52 7.26
CA HIS A 23 1.11 9.18 7.72
C HIS A 23 0.88 8.14 6.63
N MET A 24 1.90 7.30 6.39
CA MET A 24 1.77 6.16 5.48
C MET A 24 1.33 4.93 6.25
N SER A 25 0.11 4.45 5.98
CA SER A 25 -0.40 3.16 6.44
C SER A 25 -0.27 2.11 5.32
N THR A 26 -0.93 0.98 5.44
CA THR A 26 -0.76 -0.18 4.57
C THR A 26 -2.07 -0.97 4.42
N ASP A 27 -2.23 -1.71 3.34
CA ASP A 27 -3.26 -2.73 3.15
C ASP A 27 -3.15 -3.89 4.16
N CYS A 28 -1.97 -4.09 4.75
CA CYS A 28 -1.75 -5.10 5.77
C CYS A 28 -2.54 -4.87 7.07
N VAL A 29 -3.12 -3.70 7.29
CA VAL A 29 -4.06 -3.51 8.41
C VAL A 29 -5.26 -4.45 8.33
N PHE A 30 -5.47 -5.09 7.19
CA PHE A 30 -6.53 -6.08 6.95
C PHE A 30 -5.98 -7.50 6.85
N ALA A 31 -6.76 -8.47 7.31
CA ALA A 31 -6.39 -9.88 7.27
C ALA A 31 -6.39 -10.47 5.84
N GLY A 32 -7.25 -9.97 4.97
CA GLY A 32 -7.34 -10.39 3.57
C GLY A 32 -8.31 -11.56 3.32
N ASN A 33 -9.25 -11.79 4.22
CA ASN A 33 -10.28 -12.84 4.12
C ASN A 33 -11.62 -12.32 3.59
N ASP A 34 -11.85 -10.98 3.63
CA ASP A 34 -13.13 -10.36 3.30
C ASP A 34 -12.97 -9.15 2.34
N GLY A 35 -11.92 -9.13 1.53
CA GLY A 35 -11.69 -8.02 0.57
C GLY A 35 -12.78 -7.90 -0.51
N PRO A 36 -12.89 -6.76 -1.17
CA PRO A 36 -12.08 -5.55 -1.01
C PRO A 36 -12.45 -4.71 0.23
N TYR A 37 -11.48 -3.95 0.75
CA TYR A 37 -11.67 -3.12 1.94
C TYR A 37 -11.75 -1.63 1.59
N TYR A 38 -12.61 -0.92 2.33
CA TYR A 38 -12.83 0.52 2.21
C TYR A 38 -12.25 1.30 3.39
N GLU A 39 -12.29 2.64 3.34
CA GLU A 39 -11.78 3.48 4.44
C GLU A 39 -12.47 3.19 5.78
N ASP A 40 -13.75 2.85 5.74
CA ASP A 40 -14.59 2.53 6.91
C ASP A 40 -14.57 1.05 7.32
N SER A 41 -13.83 0.20 6.60
CA SER A 41 -13.65 -1.20 6.97
C SER A 41 -12.85 -1.31 8.27
N PHE A 42 -13.26 -2.22 9.17
CA PHE A 42 -12.57 -2.43 10.43
C PHE A 42 -11.22 -3.13 10.21
N PRO A 43 -10.09 -2.55 10.68
CA PRO A 43 -8.77 -3.16 10.58
C PRO A 43 -8.71 -4.44 11.42
N ASN A 44 -8.62 -5.59 10.76
CA ASN A 44 -8.64 -6.91 11.36
C ASN A 44 -7.34 -7.71 11.16
N GLY A 45 -6.25 -7.04 10.81
CA GLY A 45 -4.93 -7.64 10.62
C GLY A 45 -4.45 -8.38 11.88
N ILE A 46 -3.77 -9.50 11.69
CA ILE A 46 -3.47 -10.44 12.78
C ILE A 46 -2.02 -10.36 13.29
N THR A 47 -1.08 -9.92 12.44
CA THR A 47 0.33 -9.84 12.84
C THR A 47 0.60 -8.63 13.72
N PHE A 48 1.74 -8.64 14.43
CA PHE A 48 2.17 -7.48 15.20
C PHE A 48 2.38 -6.24 14.31
N TYR A 49 2.90 -6.43 13.10
CA TYR A 49 3.05 -5.36 12.13
C TYR A 49 1.70 -4.76 11.75
N ASP A 50 0.74 -5.59 11.35
CA ASP A 50 -0.60 -5.17 10.92
C ASP A 50 -1.29 -4.33 12.00
N ARG A 51 -1.29 -4.85 13.24
CA ARG A 51 -1.92 -4.17 14.39
C ARG A 51 -1.20 -2.89 14.76
N SER A 52 0.13 -2.89 14.75
CA SER A 52 0.91 -1.68 15.07
C SER A 52 0.70 -0.57 14.03
N LYS A 53 0.55 -0.92 12.75
CA LYS A 53 0.22 0.02 11.67
C LYS A 53 -1.20 0.57 11.81
N ALA A 54 -2.18 -0.29 12.07
CA ALA A 54 -3.57 0.12 12.30
C ALA A 54 -3.70 1.08 13.49
N MET A 55 -3.00 0.81 14.58
CA MET A 55 -2.97 1.69 15.76
C MET A 55 -2.32 3.06 15.51
N GLY A 56 -1.55 3.21 14.46
CA GLY A 56 -0.91 4.49 14.11
C GLY A 56 -1.70 5.35 13.14
N GLU A 57 -2.81 4.86 12.63
CA GLU A 57 -3.61 5.60 11.67
C GLU A 57 -4.23 6.85 12.29
N ILE A 58 -4.07 7.96 11.58
CA ILE A 58 -4.57 9.28 11.95
C ILE A 58 -5.82 9.55 11.11
N ASN A 59 -6.91 9.96 11.74
CA ASN A 59 -8.12 10.38 11.05
C ASN A 59 -8.69 11.61 11.78
N ASN A 60 -8.30 12.80 11.34
CA ASN A 60 -8.72 14.07 11.89
C ASN A 60 -8.83 15.15 10.80
N ASP A 61 -9.24 16.35 11.14
CA ASP A 61 -9.50 17.44 10.19
C ASP A 61 -8.25 18.27 9.83
N LYS A 62 -7.06 17.85 10.26
CA LYS A 62 -5.80 18.55 10.01
C LYS A 62 -4.80 17.70 9.25
N ASP A 63 -4.62 16.46 9.69
CA ASP A 63 -3.58 15.55 9.25
C ASP A 63 -4.14 14.52 8.25
N LEU A 64 -3.26 13.76 7.61
CA LEU A 64 -3.64 12.84 6.54
C LEU A 64 -3.03 11.47 6.78
N THR A 65 -3.80 10.42 6.58
CA THR A 65 -3.32 9.04 6.44
C THR A 65 -3.63 8.50 5.05
N PHE A 66 -2.63 7.99 4.36
CA PHE A 66 -2.82 7.14 3.19
C PHE A 66 -2.63 5.67 3.56
N ARG A 67 -3.66 4.86 3.35
CA ARG A 67 -3.54 3.39 3.25
C ARG A 67 -3.20 3.04 1.82
N ASN A 68 -2.10 2.38 1.60
CA ASN A 68 -1.68 1.95 0.27
C ASN A 68 -0.77 0.75 0.33
N SER A 69 -0.64 0.07 -0.78
CA SER A 69 0.48 -0.81 -1.08
C SER A 69 1.30 -0.17 -2.20
N ILE A 70 2.61 -0.30 -2.14
CA ILE A 70 3.50 0.35 -3.10
C ILE A 70 4.38 -0.67 -3.81
N ILE A 71 4.70 -0.35 -5.06
CA ILE A 71 5.70 -1.07 -5.85
C ILE A 71 6.70 -0.09 -6.45
N GLY A 72 7.95 -0.50 -6.48
CA GLY A 72 9.05 0.25 -7.05
C GLY A 72 10.38 -0.33 -6.61
N PRO A 73 11.48 0.17 -7.16
CA PRO A 73 12.80 -0.24 -6.72
C PRO A 73 13.07 0.25 -5.29
N ASP A 74 13.59 -0.64 -4.46
CA ASP A 74 14.09 -0.29 -3.14
C ASP A 74 15.44 0.43 -3.26
N ILE A 75 15.71 1.39 -2.37
CA ILE A 75 17.00 2.12 -2.36
C ILE A 75 18.14 1.17 -1.96
N LYS A 76 17.87 0.18 -1.12
CA LYS A 76 18.86 -0.81 -0.67
C LYS A 76 18.88 -1.99 -1.64
N GLU A 77 20.07 -2.46 -2.01
CA GLU A 77 20.23 -3.67 -2.83
C GLU A 77 19.56 -4.91 -2.22
N SER A 78 19.58 -5.03 -0.88
CA SER A 78 18.89 -6.07 -0.11
C SER A 78 17.41 -5.77 0.13
N GLY A 79 16.77 -4.97 -0.72
CA GLY A 79 15.36 -4.61 -0.61
C GLY A 79 14.43 -5.82 -0.61
N ILE A 80 13.40 -5.75 0.23
CA ILE A 80 12.42 -6.84 0.43
C ILE A 80 11.13 -6.66 -0.37
N GLY A 81 10.99 -5.55 -1.09
CA GLY A 81 9.83 -5.25 -1.91
C GLY A 81 9.63 -6.27 -3.04
N LEU A 82 8.37 -6.49 -3.43
CA LEU A 82 8.02 -7.48 -4.45
C LEU A 82 8.78 -7.27 -5.77
N PHE A 83 9.00 -6.01 -6.16
CA PHE A 83 9.72 -5.69 -7.38
C PHE A 83 11.18 -6.13 -7.29
N ASN A 84 11.90 -5.77 -6.21
CA ASN A 84 13.30 -6.18 -6.02
C ASN A 84 13.42 -7.71 -5.89
N TRP A 85 12.51 -8.34 -5.15
CA TRP A 85 12.47 -9.80 -5.07
C TRP A 85 12.33 -10.43 -6.44
N PHE A 86 11.40 -9.91 -7.28
CA PHE A 86 11.20 -10.43 -8.63
C PHE A 86 12.44 -10.22 -9.52
N MET A 87 13.07 -9.05 -9.48
CA MET A 87 14.25 -8.73 -10.27
C MET A 87 15.46 -9.60 -9.93
N ALA A 88 15.52 -10.13 -8.71
CA ALA A 88 16.58 -11.02 -8.24
C ALA A 88 16.35 -12.52 -8.61
N GLN A 89 15.24 -12.86 -9.26
CA GLN A 89 14.99 -14.26 -9.63
C GLN A 89 15.81 -14.65 -10.87
N GLU A 90 16.41 -15.86 -10.82
CA GLU A 90 17.22 -16.42 -11.92
C GLU A 90 16.58 -17.65 -12.57
N GLY A 91 15.50 -18.18 -11.99
CA GLY A 91 14.82 -19.40 -12.45
C GLY A 91 13.30 -19.27 -12.40
N PRO A 92 12.59 -20.38 -12.72
CA PRO A 92 11.14 -20.38 -12.74
C PRO A 92 10.54 -20.07 -11.36
N ILE A 93 9.44 -19.31 -11.34
CA ILE A 93 8.73 -18.96 -10.12
C ILE A 93 7.25 -19.31 -10.20
N GLY A 94 6.61 -19.51 -9.04
CA GLY A 94 5.15 -19.59 -8.92
C GLY A 94 4.55 -18.20 -8.64
N GLY A 95 3.60 -17.74 -9.47
CA GLY A 95 2.83 -16.52 -9.24
C GLY A 95 1.46 -16.84 -8.65
N PHE A 96 1.11 -16.25 -7.50
CA PHE A 96 -0.18 -16.51 -6.85
C PHE A 96 -1.34 -15.87 -7.62
N THR A 97 -2.28 -16.71 -8.07
CA THR A 97 -3.49 -16.27 -8.80
C THR A 97 -4.59 -15.77 -7.87
N GLY A 98 -4.65 -16.27 -6.63
CA GLY A 98 -5.61 -15.86 -5.61
C GLY A 98 -5.10 -14.79 -4.63
N ALA A 99 -3.87 -14.28 -4.79
CA ALA A 99 -3.37 -13.17 -3.99
C ALA A 99 -3.68 -11.84 -4.69
N ILE A 100 -4.79 -11.24 -4.33
CA ILE A 100 -5.31 -10.01 -4.95
C ILE A 100 -4.65 -8.78 -4.30
N TRP A 101 -4.24 -7.84 -5.14
CA TRP A 101 -3.51 -6.65 -4.76
C TRP A 101 -4.07 -5.40 -5.45
N THR A 102 -4.03 -4.29 -4.75
CA THR A 102 -4.19 -2.93 -5.26
C THR A 102 -3.06 -2.08 -4.75
N GLY A 103 -2.68 -1.05 -5.46
CA GLY A 103 -1.63 -0.15 -5.00
C GLY A 103 -1.19 0.82 -6.07
N VAL A 104 -0.12 1.53 -5.77
CA VAL A 104 0.46 2.53 -6.64
C VAL A 104 1.97 2.35 -6.74
N THR A 105 2.59 2.95 -7.75
CA THR A 105 4.06 3.02 -7.79
C THR A 105 4.57 4.03 -6.77
N THR A 106 5.84 3.90 -6.34
CA THR A 106 6.50 4.90 -5.49
C THR A 106 6.47 6.30 -6.11
N TYR A 107 6.59 6.39 -7.44
CA TYR A 107 6.47 7.64 -8.18
C TYR A 107 5.05 8.23 -8.10
N THR A 108 4.03 7.41 -8.29
CA THR A 108 2.62 7.83 -8.17
C THR A 108 2.30 8.27 -6.74
N LEU A 109 2.81 7.56 -5.73
CA LEU A 109 2.67 7.95 -4.32
C LEU A 109 3.25 9.35 -4.07
N ALA A 110 4.47 9.63 -4.56
CA ALA A 110 5.10 10.94 -4.38
C ALA A 110 4.26 12.07 -5.01
N LYS A 111 3.72 11.85 -6.19
CA LYS A 111 2.82 12.81 -6.86
C LYS A 111 1.49 12.98 -6.11
N ALA A 112 0.93 11.90 -5.58
CA ALA A 112 -0.30 11.97 -4.77
C ALA A 112 -0.08 12.76 -3.47
N MET A 113 1.08 12.61 -2.82
CA MET A 113 1.44 13.40 -1.64
C MET A 113 1.54 14.90 -1.96
N ASP A 114 2.17 15.27 -3.07
CA ASP A 114 2.26 16.66 -3.52
C ASP A 114 0.87 17.25 -3.83
N SER A 115 0.00 16.50 -4.53
CA SER A 115 -1.38 16.91 -4.80
C SER A 115 -2.18 17.07 -3.51
N ALA A 116 -2.10 16.11 -2.59
CA ALA A 116 -2.79 16.14 -1.32
C ALA A 116 -2.40 17.34 -0.44
N LEU A 117 -1.13 17.76 -0.50
CA LEU A 117 -0.66 18.97 0.18
C LEU A 117 -1.27 20.23 -0.44
N LYS A 118 -1.29 20.33 -1.77
CA LYS A 118 -1.87 21.47 -2.51
C LYS A 118 -3.38 21.61 -2.29
N GLU A 119 -4.08 20.48 -2.22
CA GLU A 119 -5.53 20.42 -1.97
C GLU A 119 -5.89 20.50 -0.47
N ASN A 120 -4.88 20.57 0.41
CA ASN A 120 -5.05 20.53 1.87
C ASN A 120 -5.88 19.32 2.35
N LEU A 121 -5.68 18.15 1.73
CA LEU A 121 -6.43 16.93 2.01
C LEU A 121 -6.24 16.47 3.46
N THR A 122 -7.30 16.06 4.16
CA THR A 122 -7.28 15.62 5.56
C THR A 122 -8.08 14.36 5.79
N GLY A 123 -7.74 13.63 6.84
CA GLY A 123 -8.43 12.38 7.21
C GLY A 123 -7.72 11.14 6.69
N LEU A 124 -8.47 10.08 6.45
CA LEU A 124 -7.95 8.79 6.01
C LEU A 124 -8.47 8.43 4.62
N TYR A 125 -7.57 8.01 3.75
CA TYR A 125 -7.86 7.60 2.37
C TYR A 125 -7.17 6.29 1.99
N ASN A 126 -7.87 5.45 1.26
CA ASN A 126 -7.27 4.37 0.50
C ASN A 126 -6.67 4.95 -0.80
N LEU A 127 -5.33 5.05 -0.86
CA LEU A 127 -4.63 5.56 -2.05
C LEU A 127 -4.39 4.41 -3.02
N VAL A 128 -5.32 4.21 -3.92
CA VAL A 128 -5.34 3.13 -4.91
C VAL A 128 -5.98 3.61 -6.22
N ASN A 129 -5.70 2.91 -7.29
CA ASN A 129 -6.32 3.15 -8.62
C ASN A 129 -7.70 2.48 -8.78
N ASN A 130 -8.27 1.90 -7.73
CA ASN A 130 -9.54 1.15 -7.71
C ASN A 130 -9.61 -0.09 -8.61
N GLU A 131 -8.55 -0.44 -9.29
CA GLU A 131 -8.42 -1.70 -10.03
C GLU A 131 -7.53 -2.67 -9.26
N SER A 132 -7.85 -3.96 -9.30
CA SER A 132 -7.07 -4.99 -8.63
C SER A 132 -6.36 -5.87 -9.64
N ILE A 133 -5.23 -6.41 -9.22
CA ILE A 133 -4.44 -7.36 -9.99
C ILE A 133 -3.97 -8.49 -9.05
N ASN A 134 -3.89 -9.71 -9.52
CA ASN A 134 -3.27 -10.77 -8.72
C ASN A 134 -1.74 -10.76 -8.87
N LYS A 135 -1.06 -11.43 -7.94
CA LYS A 135 0.42 -11.44 -7.93
C LYS A 135 1.02 -12.15 -9.16
N PHE A 136 0.34 -13.15 -9.72
CA PHE A 136 0.76 -13.78 -10.97
C PHE A 136 0.79 -12.78 -12.13
N ALA A 137 -0.30 -12.06 -12.34
CA ALA A 137 -0.39 -11.07 -13.41
C ALA A 137 0.59 -9.90 -13.19
N LEU A 138 0.76 -9.46 -11.93
CA LEU A 138 1.71 -8.38 -11.60
C LEU A 138 3.16 -8.79 -11.88
N CYS A 139 3.57 -10.00 -11.50
CA CYS A 139 4.90 -10.54 -11.84
C CYS A 139 5.06 -10.72 -13.34
N SER A 140 4.00 -11.11 -14.05
CA SER A 140 4.03 -11.22 -15.53
C SER A 140 4.26 -9.87 -16.20
N LEU A 141 3.70 -8.77 -15.63
CA LEU A 141 4.01 -7.41 -16.10
C LEU A 141 5.47 -7.05 -15.84
N PHE A 142 6.00 -7.35 -14.63
CA PHE A 142 7.43 -7.11 -14.36
C PHE A 142 8.33 -7.89 -15.35
N ASN A 143 8.00 -9.15 -15.59
CA ASN A 143 8.73 -9.98 -16.56
C ASN A 143 8.73 -9.36 -17.96
N LYS A 144 7.55 -8.96 -18.42
CA LYS A 144 7.38 -8.36 -19.74
C LYS A 144 8.18 -7.06 -19.92
N TYR A 145 8.12 -6.15 -18.93
CA TYR A 145 8.66 -4.80 -19.09
C TYR A 145 10.10 -4.63 -18.60
N PHE A 146 10.59 -5.51 -17.72
CA PHE A 146 11.89 -5.33 -17.06
C PHE A 146 12.84 -6.52 -17.27
N ARG A 147 12.33 -7.67 -17.72
CA ARG A 147 13.12 -8.89 -17.92
C ARG A 147 12.93 -9.53 -19.31
N ASN A 148 12.31 -8.81 -20.24
CA ASN A 148 12.10 -9.28 -21.64
C ASN A 148 11.45 -10.68 -21.76
N GLY A 149 10.71 -11.12 -20.74
CA GLY A 149 10.09 -12.44 -20.71
C GLY A 149 11.01 -13.59 -20.29
N GLU A 150 12.20 -13.33 -19.74
CA GLU A 150 13.20 -14.34 -19.40
C GLU A 150 12.79 -15.30 -18.28
N ILE A 151 11.89 -14.87 -17.38
CA ILE A 151 11.48 -15.68 -16.23
C ILE A 151 10.23 -16.48 -16.57
N GLU A 152 10.30 -17.80 -16.43
CA GLU A 152 9.13 -18.67 -16.50
C GLU A 152 8.27 -18.44 -15.24
N ILE A 153 7.00 -18.04 -15.42
CA ILE A 153 6.07 -17.81 -14.31
C ILE A 153 4.89 -18.76 -14.46
N THR A 154 4.75 -19.68 -13.50
CA THR A 154 3.64 -20.65 -13.48
C THR A 154 2.54 -20.17 -12.54
N PRO A 155 1.25 -20.32 -12.89
CA PRO A 155 0.14 -19.96 -12.00
C PRO A 155 0.14 -20.88 -10.77
N ASN A 156 -0.11 -20.26 -9.59
CA ASN A 156 -0.17 -20.95 -8.30
C ASN A 156 -1.44 -20.52 -7.56
N ASP A 157 -2.36 -21.45 -7.32
CA ASP A 157 -3.66 -21.23 -6.68
C ASP A 157 -3.71 -21.55 -5.16
N LYS A 158 -2.58 -21.96 -4.59
CA LYS A 158 -2.47 -22.39 -3.17
C LYS A 158 -2.75 -21.31 -2.16
N LEU A 159 -2.67 -20.03 -2.55
CA LEU A 159 -2.93 -18.91 -1.66
C LEU A 159 -4.16 -18.14 -2.12
N GLN A 160 -5.15 -18.03 -1.22
CA GLN A 160 -6.34 -17.16 -1.38
C GLN A 160 -6.23 -16.03 -0.36
N LEU A 161 -6.01 -14.82 -0.82
CA LEU A 161 -5.78 -13.66 0.03
C LEU A 161 -6.18 -12.39 -0.72
N ASP A 162 -7.25 -11.73 -0.30
CA ASP A 162 -7.69 -10.46 -0.89
C ASP A 162 -7.48 -9.31 0.09
N LYS A 163 -6.37 -8.61 -0.03
CA LYS A 163 -6.07 -7.36 0.69
C LYS A 163 -6.32 -6.11 -0.16
N SER A 164 -7.08 -6.27 -1.24
CA SER A 164 -7.35 -5.14 -2.12
C SER A 164 -8.15 -4.05 -1.40
N LEU A 165 -7.78 -2.82 -1.70
CA LEU A 165 -8.44 -1.64 -1.19
C LEU A 165 -9.32 -1.01 -2.28
N ARG A 166 -10.40 -0.37 -1.86
CA ARG A 166 -11.24 0.48 -2.69
C ARG A 166 -11.43 1.83 -2.00
N ARG A 167 -11.48 2.89 -2.78
CA ARG A 167 -11.70 4.23 -2.27
C ARG A 167 -13.17 4.61 -2.41
N LYS A 168 -13.81 5.00 -1.31
CA LYS A 168 -15.16 5.59 -1.29
C LYS A 168 -15.12 7.11 -1.40
N ARG A 169 -14.08 7.74 -0.86
CA ARG A 169 -13.95 9.20 -0.84
C ARG A 169 -13.64 9.73 -2.24
N ASN A 170 -14.50 10.61 -2.75
CA ASN A 170 -14.42 11.19 -4.09
C ASN A 170 -13.92 12.65 -4.09
N ASP A 171 -13.55 13.16 -2.93
CA ASP A 171 -13.06 14.52 -2.71
C ASP A 171 -11.56 14.69 -2.99
N PHE A 172 -10.90 13.65 -3.50
CA PHE A 172 -9.52 13.68 -3.97
C PHE A 172 -9.45 13.03 -5.36
N SER A 173 -9.14 13.83 -6.38
CA SER A 173 -9.19 13.42 -7.78
C SER A 173 -7.95 12.65 -8.24
N PHE A 174 -6.91 12.58 -7.42
CA PHE A 174 -5.67 11.90 -7.77
C PHE A 174 -5.80 10.38 -7.65
N VAL A 175 -5.53 9.65 -8.77
CA VAL A 175 -5.57 8.18 -8.97
C VAL A 175 -6.97 7.59 -9.00
#